data_23ba204f973fbfca3cb8c81765a3b0d8
#
_entry.id   23ba204f973fbfca3cb8c81765a3b0d8
#
_cell.length_a   1.000
_cell.length_b   1.000
_cell.length_c   1.000
_cell.angle_alpha   90.00
_cell.angle_beta   90.00
_cell.angle_gamma   90.00
#
_symmetry.space_group_name_H-M   'P 1'
#
loop_
_entity.id
_entity.type
_entity.pdbx_description
1 polymer ?
#
loop_
_entity_poly.entity_id
_entity_poly.type
_entity_poly.pdbx_seq_one_letter_code
_entity_poly.pdbx_strand_id
1 'polypeptide(L)'
;MMNHNSMRSTAKHPGVLSAAIFLLGWTAGSVAASAQQAPPLSRVDLDQAIQLALAHNHALKAAQTLVPQSQAEEITAAIRPNPVFTYDDLYVPIFSPSQLNSTTLDNITEFDLGVSYTFERGHKRQARMQAARDQTAQTRSQVNDTERGLRSNVAQQFIGVLLAKANLQLANADLASFQQTVHLSQERFRAGAIGEGDLLKIKLQLLQFQMDVSSARLALVQALASLRQLLGFESVPIDYDVTGELAYTPLGLNQEDLQLRALKLRPDLLAAQQGVTAAQSQFQLAKANGKRNLTTTLDYTHVSALNSASFTMNIEIPIFDRNQGEIARTHYAVSQAQETSSAASETVMTDVANAYQGVETSARVVELYTSGYLKQAEDSRDISEYAYKRGAASLLDSLDAERSYRATQLAYRQALANYMLATETLRQAVGTRNLS
;
A
#
# COMPACT_ATOMS: atom_id res chain seq x y z
N MET A 1 -68.01 42.32 -15.32
CA MET A 1 -69.40 42.36 -14.84
C MET A 1 -69.49 41.49 -13.62
N MET A 2 -69.61 42.17 -12.51
CA MET A 2 -70.59 41.90 -11.42
C MET A 2 -70.51 40.51 -10.78
N ASN A 3 -70.22 40.41 -9.54
CA ASN A 3 -70.54 41.04 -8.29
C ASN A 3 -71.21 40.03 -7.30
N HIS A 4 -70.69 40.04 -6.08
CA HIS A 4 -71.41 39.84 -4.77
C HIS A 4 -71.87 38.39 -4.44
N ASN A 5 -71.83 37.88 -3.26
CA ASN A 5 -71.64 38.36 -1.86
C ASN A 5 -71.72 37.16 -0.90
N SER A 6 -70.87 37.14 0.06
CA SER A 6 -71.10 36.90 1.48
C SER A 6 -72.12 35.86 1.95
N MET A 7 -71.74 34.97 2.87
CA MET A 7 -72.32 34.93 4.23
C MET A 7 -71.48 34.04 5.16
N ARG A 8 -71.28 34.56 6.35
CA ARG A 8 -70.66 33.96 7.54
C ARG A 8 -71.53 32.85 8.08
N SER A 9 -70.88 31.80 8.64
CA SER A 9 -71.43 31.12 9.82
C SER A 9 -70.31 30.51 10.64
N THR A 10 -70.37 30.82 11.92
CA THR A 10 -69.50 30.46 13.02
C THR A 10 -69.83 29.07 13.53
N ALA A 11 -68.81 28.22 13.79
CA ALA A 11 -68.90 27.19 14.83
C ALA A 11 -67.54 26.75 15.36
N LYS A 12 -67.50 26.70 16.64
CA LYS A 12 -66.51 26.54 17.70
C LYS A 12 -65.55 25.35 17.56
N HIS A 13 -64.33 25.62 18.05
CA HIS A 13 -63.26 24.65 18.39
C HIS A 13 -63.65 23.57 19.41
N PRO A 14 -62.88 22.41 19.47
CA PRO A 14 -61.76 22.44 20.40
C PRO A 14 -60.47 21.71 19.92
N GLY A 15 -59.37 22.27 20.30
CA GLY A 15 -58.24 21.61 20.96
C GLY A 15 -57.37 20.64 20.16
N VAL A 16 -56.32 21.14 19.47
CA VAL A 16 -55.16 20.32 19.12
C VAL A 16 -53.94 20.93 19.77
N LEU A 17 -53.31 20.17 20.63
CA LEU A 17 -52.04 20.49 21.29
C LEU A 17 -50.97 20.74 20.24
N SER A 18 -50.44 21.96 20.16
CA SER A 18 -49.23 22.30 19.43
C SER A 18 -48.02 21.84 20.25
N ALA A 19 -47.35 20.80 19.83
CA ALA A 19 -46.01 20.45 20.28
C ALA A 19 -45.02 21.42 19.55
N ALA A 20 -44.55 22.42 20.28
CA ALA A 20 -43.47 23.28 19.81
C ALA A 20 -42.15 22.52 19.85
N ILE A 21 -41.63 22.12 18.69
CA ILE A 21 -40.26 21.61 18.53
C ILE A 21 -39.33 22.83 18.52
N PHE A 22 -38.61 23.03 19.63
CA PHE A 22 -37.49 23.96 19.71
C PHE A 22 -36.32 23.40 18.90
N LEU A 23 -36.13 23.86 17.68
CA LEU A 23 -34.90 23.72 16.91
C LEU A 23 -33.85 24.67 17.50
N LEU A 24 -33.03 24.17 18.44
CA LEU A 24 -31.78 24.81 18.83
C LEU A 24 -30.78 24.60 17.67
N GLY A 25 -30.64 25.65 16.85
CA GLY A 25 -29.56 25.72 15.86
C GLY A 25 -28.20 25.81 16.55
N TRP A 26 -27.50 24.69 16.63
CA TRP A 26 -26.06 24.69 16.87
C TRP A 26 -25.35 25.00 15.56
N THR A 27 -25.01 26.28 15.37
CA THR A 27 -23.98 26.67 14.40
C THR A 27 -22.64 26.29 15.00
N ALA A 28 -22.23 25.03 14.81
CA ALA A 28 -20.85 24.65 14.96
C ALA A 28 -20.06 25.31 13.83
N GLY A 29 -19.49 26.48 14.11
CA GLY A 29 -18.46 27.08 13.28
C GLY A 29 -17.28 26.15 13.24
N SER A 30 -17.21 25.30 12.21
CA SER A 30 -15.99 24.59 11.85
C SER A 30 -14.98 25.64 11.42
N VAL A 31 -14.14 26.09 12.35
CA VAL A 31 -12.85 26.69 12.02
C VAL A 31 -12.05 25.56 11.36
N ALA A 32 -12.14 25.49 10.03
CA ALA A 32 -11.18 24.75 9.26
C ALA A 32 -9.83 25.43 9.50
N ALA A 33 -9.06 24.89 10.44
CA ALA A 33 -7.63 25.17 10.52
C ALA A 33 -7.07 24.69 9.18
N SER A 34 -6.87 25.62 8.24
CA SER A 34 -6.05 25.38 7.07
C SER A 34 -4.66 25.03 7.60
N ALA A 35 -4.38 23.73 7.68
CA ALA A 35 -3.04 23.24 7.89
C ALA A 35 -2.20 23.86 6.77
N GLN A 36 -1.38 24.85 7.13
CA GLN A 36 -0.45 25.51 6.22
C GLN A 36 0.53 24.43 5.79
N GLN A 37 0.31 23.86 4.61
CA GLN A 37 1.24 22.89 4.03
C GLN A 37 2.60 23.56 3.94
N ALA A 38 3.59 22.96 4.60
CA ALA A 38 4.97 23.42 4.45
C ALA A 38 5.33 23.45 2.95
N PRO A 39 6.12 24.45 2.50
CA PRO A 39 6.50 24.54 1.10
C PRO A 39 7.18 23.24 0.68
N PRO A 40 6.89 22.73 -0.53
CA PRO A 40 7.45 21.47 -0.99
C PRO A 40 8.99 21.54 -1.02
N LEU A 41 9.65 20.48 -0.54
CA LEU A 41 11.10 20.40 -0.45
C LEU A 41 11.71 20.36 -1.86
N SER A 42 12.57 21.30 -2.19
CA SER A 42 13.30 21.33 -3.46
C SER A 42 14.50 20.36 -3.48
N ARG A 43 14.98 19.93 -2.33
CA ARG A 43 16.03 18.91 -2.16
C ARG A 43 15.62 17.93 -1.09
N VAL A 44 15.79 16.64 -1.37
CA VAL A 44 15.29 15.54 -0.53
C VAL A 44 16.42 14.55 -0.29
N ASP A 45 16.66 14.21 0.97
CA ASP A 45 17.52 13.07 1.35
C ASP A 45 16.69 11.77 1.44
N LEU A 46 17.34 10.62 1.67
CA LEU A 46 16.68 9.33 1.69
C LEU A 46 15.63 9.23 2.80
N ASP A 47 15.91 9.73 3.99
CA ASP A 47 14.99 9.63 5.12
C ASP A 47 13.78 10.55 4.92
N GLN A 48 13.99 11.75 4.40
CA GLN A 48 12.93 12.65 3.98
C GLN A 48 12.07 12.03 2.86
N ALA A 49 12.69 11.40 1.85
CA ALA A 49 11.98 10.70 0.78
C ALA A 49 11.05 9.61 1.34
N ILE A 50 11.53 8.81 2.28
CA ILE A 50 10.73 7.79 2.93
C ILE A 50 9.56 8.42 3.71
N GLN A 51 9.80 9.47 4.48
CA GLN A 51 8.73 10.16 5.23
C GLN A 51 7.66 10.77 4.31
N LEU A 52 8.08 11.42 3.22
CA LEU A 52 7.16 11.95 2.21
C LEU A 52 6.30 10.85 1.58
N ALA A 53 6.91 9.73 1.21
CA ALA A 53 6.19 8.59 0.65
C ALA A 53 5.16 8.02 1.64
N LEU A 54 5.54 7.84 2.91
CA LEU A 54 4.63 7.35 3.94
C LEU A 54 3.44 8.30 4.18
N ALA A 55 3.67 9.61 4.06
CA ALA A 55 2.63 10.62 4.28
C ALA A 55 1.73 10.84 3.04
N HIS A 56 2.27 10.68 1.83
CA HIS A 56 1.59 11.15 0.62
C HIS A 56 1.29 10.04 -0.40
N ASN A 57 1.89 8.84 -0.30
CA ASN A 57 1.65 7.76 -1.26
C ASN A 57 0.20 7.29 -1.22
N HIS A 58 -0.52 7.43 -2.33
CA HIS A 58 -1.94 7.08 -2.42
C HIS A 58 -2.20 5.58 -2.32
N ALA A 59 -1.27 4.72 -2.78
CA ALA A 59 -1.42 3.28 -2.67
C ALA A 59 -1.33 2.83 -1.19
N LEU A 60 -0.41 3.43 -0.42
CA LEU A 60 -0.34 3.18 1.02
C LEU A 60 -1.59 3.71 1.74
N LYS A 61 -2.04 4.93 1.43
CA LYS A 61 -3.28 5.50 2.00
C LYS A 61 -4.48 4.59 1.72
N ALA A 62 -4.61 4.06 0.50
CA ALA A 62 -5.64 3.09 0.15
C ALA A 62 -5.52 1.80 0.99
N ALA A 63 -4.32 1.24 1.14
CA ALA A 63 -4.10 0.07 1.98
C ALA A 63 -4.45 0.35 3.46
N GLN A 64 -4.10 1.52 3.98
CA GLN A 64 -4.43 1.92 5.37
C GLN A 64 -5.94 1.96 5.63
N THR A 65 -6.78 2.22 4.62
CA THR A 65 -8.25 2.18 4.79
C THR A 65 -8.81 0.79 5.04
N LEU A 66 -8.06 -0.28 4.79
CA LEU A 66 -8.47 -1.64 5.11
C LEU A 66 -8.61 -1.87 6.62
N VAL A 67 -7.83 -1.17 7.44
CA VAL A 67 -7.91 -1.29 8.91
C VAL A 67 -9.25 -0.74 9.44
N PRO A 68 -9.66 0.51 9.16
CA PRO A 68 -10.97 1.00 9.58
C PRO A 68 -12.14 0.23 8.95
N GLN A 69 -12.01 -0.35 7.75
CA GLN A 69 -13.01 -1.26 7.18
C GLN A 69 -13.16 -2.51 8.06
N SER A 70 -12.06 -3.17 8.43
CA SER A 70 -12.10 -4.33 9.33
C SER A 70 -12.64 -3.96 10.72
N GLN A 71 -12.33 -2.75 11.22
CA GLN A 71 -12.92 -2.26 12.48
C GLN A 71 -14.43 -2.02 12.37
N ALA A 72 -14.93 -1.57 11.22
CA ALA A 72 -16.36 -1.47 10.98
C ALA A 72 -17.05 -2.85 10.98
N GLU A 73 -16.38 -3.89 10.48
CA GLU A 73 -16.85 -5.28 10.60
C GLU A 73 -16.90 -5.76 12.05
N GLU A 74 -16.01 -5.30 12.95
CA GLU A 74 -16.11 -5.58 14.39
C GLU A 74 -17.41 -5.00 14.99
N ILE A 75 -17.79 -3.79 14.55
CA ILE A 75 -19.07 -3.17 14.98
C ILE A 75 -20.23 -4.04 14.49
N THR A 76 -20.24 -4.43 13.21
CA THR A 76 -21.26 -5.32 12.64
C THR A 76 -21.32 -6.66 13.39
N ALA A 77 -20.17 -7.26 13.69
CA ALA A 77 -20.08 -8.50 14.43
C ALA A 77 -20.64 -8.40 15.85
N ALA A 78 -20.62 -7.21 16.46
CA ALA A 78 -21.12 -6.95 17.80
C ALA A 78 -22.63 -6.73 17.87
N ILE A 79 -23.30 -6.47 16.76
CA ILE A 79 -24.73 -6.16 16.71
C ILE A 79 -25.54 -7.42 17.06
N ARG A 80 -26.61 -7.23 17.83
CA ARG A 80 -27.63 -8.25 18.10
C ARG A 80 -28.71 -8.20 17.02
N PRO A 81 -29.44 -9.31 16.75
CA PRO A 81 -30.61 -9.28 15.89
C PRO A 81 -31.61 -8.22 16.35
N ASN A 82 -32.24 -7.54 15.42
CA ASN A 82 -33.30 -6.59 15.71
C ASN A 82 -34.59 -7.34 16.03
N PRO A 83 -35.48 -6.82 16.94
CA PRO A 83 -36.84 -7.23 16.99
C PRO A 83 -37.54 -7.00 15.63
N VAL A 84 -38.42 -7.90 15.28
CA VAL A 84 -39.27 -7.79 14.11
C VAL A 84 -40.70 -7.50 14.54
N PHE A 85 -41.26 -6.41 14.05
CA PHE A 85 -42.70 -6.12 14.21
C PHE A 85 -43.42 -6.67 12.98
N THR A 86 -44.51 -7.37 13.22
CA THR A 86 -45.38 -7.92 12.19
C THR A 86 -46.77 -7.33 12.34
N TYR A 87 -47.35 -6.91 11.24
CA TYR A 87 -48.76 -6.59 11.13
C TYR A 87 -49.31 -7.41 9.97
N ASP A 88 -50.42 -8.09 10.23
CA ASP A 88 -51.05 -8.98 9.26
C ASP A 88 -52.56 -8.77 9.27
N ASP A 89 -53.15 -8.68 8.10
CA ASP A 89 -54.60 -8.59 7.89
C ASP A 89 -55.06 -9.76 7.04
N LEU A 90 -55.87 -10.60 7.63
CA LEU A 90 -56.37 -11.81 7.01
C LEU A 90 -57.87 -11.68 6.67
N TYR A 91 -58.30 -12.44 5.68
CA TYR A 91 -59.70 -12.51 5.18
C TYR A 91 -60.30 -11.19 4.71
N VAL A 92 -59.48 -10.22 4.27
CA VAL A 92 -59.96 -8.98 3.65
C VAL A 92 -60.51 -9.33 2.27
N PRO A 93 -61.82 -9.07 1.94
CA PRO A 93 -62.43 -9.51 0.68
C PRO A 93 -62.11 -8.58 -0.48
N ILE A 94 -60.86 -8.48 -0.86
CA ILE A 94 -60.36 -7.57 -1.90
C ILE A 94 -60.95 -7.84 -3.30
N PHE A 95 -61.35 -9.08 -3.57
CA PHE A 95 -61.96 -9.51 -4.83
C PHE A 95 -63.49 -9.39 -4.83
N SER A 96 -64.12 -8.95 -3.72
CA SER A 96 -65.54 -8.77 -3.55
C SER A 96 -65.84 -7.43 -2.83
N PRO A 97 -65.63 -6.28 -3.52
CA PRO A 97 -65.74 -4.96 -2.85
C PRO A 97 -67.08 -4.68 -2.20
N SER A 98 -68.16 -5.33 -2.68
CA SER A 98 -69.48 -5.22 -2.05
C SER A 98 -69.61 -5.84 -0.64
N GLN A 99 -68.62 -6.68 -0.28
CA GLN A 99 -68.47 -7.26 1.05
C GLN A 99 -67.59 -6.45 2.03
N LEU A 100 -66.96 -5.36 1.52
CA LEU A 100 -66.24 -4.42 2.33
C LEU A 100 -67.21 -3.50 3.08
N ASN A 101 -67.86 -4.02 4.08
CA ASN A 101 -68.76 -3.28 5.01
C ASN A 101 -68.33 -3.53 6.46
N SER A 102 -68.85 -2.70 7.38
CA SER A 102 -68.49 -2.79 8.80
C SER A 102 -68.77 -4.16 9.42
N THR A 103 -69.83 -4.81 9.02
CA THR A 103 -70.22 -6.14 9.52
C THR A 103 -69.20 -7.21 9.08
N THR A 104 -68.71 -7.16 7.84
CA THR A 104 -67.70 -8.09 7.35
C THR A 104 -66.34 -7.80 8.03
N LEU A 105 -65.99 -6.53 8.12
CA LEU A 105 -64.74 -6.12 8.76
C LEU A 105 -64.74 -6.53 10.25
N ASP A 106 -65.84 -6.36 10.95
CA ASP A 106 -65.96 -6.69 12.38
C ASP A 106 -66.09 -8.20 12.66
N ASN A 107 -66.63 -8.99 11.71
CA ASN A 107 -66.98 -10.40 12.00
C ASN A 107 -66.18 -11.44 11.22
N ILE A 108 -65.47 -11.05 10.18
CA ILE A 108 -64.75 -12.01 9.30
C ILE A 108 -63.25 -11.68 9.22
N THR A 109 -62.89 -10.40 9.23
CA THR A 109 -61.47 -10.04 9.16
C THR A 109 -60.74 -10.33 10.47
N GLU A 110 -59.51 -10.74 10.33
CA GLU A 110 -58.59 -10.96 11.43
C GLU A 110 -57.39 -10.05 11.24
N PHE A 111 -56.96 -9.31 12.25
CA PHE A 111 -55.70 -8.62 12.24
C PHE A 111 -54.81 -9.06 13.37
N ASP A 112 -53.53 -9.21 13.04
CA ASP A 112 -52.48 -9.61 13.98
C ASP A 112 -51.45 -8.52 14.15
N LEU A 113 -51.04 -8.30 15.40
CA LEU A 113 -49.91 -7.45 15.78
C LEU A 113 -48.90 -8.31 16.54
N GLY A 114 -47.74 -8.52 15.90
CA GLY A 114 -46.69 -9.37 16.48
C GLY A 114 -45.39 -8.65 16.73
N VAL A 115 -44.70 -9.08 17.78
CA VAL A 115 -43.28 -8.71 18.01
C VAL A 115 -42.48 -9.97 18.24
N SER A 116 -41.53 -10.23 17.36
CA SER A 116 -40.62 -11.38 17.50
C SER A 116 -39.20 -10.94 17.79
N TYR A 117 -38.51 -11.78 18.59
CA TYR A 117 -37.10 -11.59 18.87
C TYR A 117 -36.33 -12.89 18.84
N THR A 118 -35.14 -12.86 18.19
CA THR A 118 -34.26 -14.02 18.08
C THR A 118 -33.14 -13.94 19.10
N PHE A 119 -33.13 -14.87 20.03
CA PHE A 119 -32.06 -15.07 21.01
C PHE A 119 -30.95 -15.94 20.39
N GLU A 120 -29.78 -15.34 20.14
CA GLU A 120 -28.62 -16.10 19.69
C GLU A 120 -28.07 -16.98 20.80
N ARG A 121 -27.98 -18.27 20.53
CA ARG A 121 -27.45 -19.28 21.48
C ARG A 121 -26.03 -19.69 21.07
N GLY A 122 -25.33 -20.39 22.00
CA GLY A 122 -24.02 -20.94 21.71
C GLY A 122 -22.88 -19.90 21.59
N HIS A 123 -23.07 -18.74 22.22
CA HIS A 123 -22.07 -17.64 22.22
C HIS A 123 -21.69 -17.14 20.81
N LYS A 124 -22.62 -17.23 19.82
CA LYS A 124 -22.39 -16.82 18.44
C LYS A 124 -21.86 -15.41 18.34
N ARG A 125 -22.49 -14.46 19.06
CA ARG A 125 -22.06 -13.06 19.05
C ARG A 125 -20.60 -12.92 19.53
N GLN A 126 -20.22 -13.59 20.61
CA GLN A 126 -18.86 -13.54 21.15
C GLN A 126 -17.85 -14.15 20.16
N ALA A 127 -18.18 -15.30 19.55
CA ALA A 127 -17.34 -15.94 18.53
C ALA A 127 -17.19 -15.04 17.30
N ARG A 128 -18.28 -14.39 16.85
CA ARG A 128 -18.29 -13.45 15.71
C ARG A 128 -17.43 -12.23 16.00
N MET A 129 -17.55 -11.64 17.19
CA MET A 129 -16.71 -10.51 17.62
C MET A 129 -15.22 -10.89 17.70
N GLN A 130 -14.90 -12.08 18.22
CA GLN A 130 -13.51 -12.54 18.30
C GLN A 130 -12.92 -12.76 16.90
N ALA A 131 -13.66 -13.42 16.01
CA ALA A 131 -13.23 -13.66 14.64
C ALA A 131 -12.98 -12.34 13.89
N ALA A 132 -13.84 -11.33 14.06
CA ALA A 132 -13.65 -10.02 13.46
C ALA A 132 -12.41 -9.30 14.02
N ARG A 133 -12.16 -9.35 15.34
CA ARG A 133 -10.97 -8.75 15.97
C ARG A 133 -9.67 -9.38 15.48
N ASP A 134 -9.63 -10.70 15.39
CA ASP A 134 -8.45 -11.42 14.93
C ASP A 134 -8.19 -11.15 13.44
N GLN A 135 -9.25 -10.99 12.64
CA GLN A 135 -9.15 -10.54 11.26
C GLN A 135 -8.60 -9.10 11.17
N THR A 136 -9.06 -8.19 12.02
CA THR A 136 -8.54 -6.81 12.08
C THR A 136 -7.04 -6.80 12.45
N ALA A 137 -6.61 -7.65 13.39
CA ALA A 137 -5.21 -7.76 13.77
C ALA A 137 -4.36 -8.22 12.58
N GLN A 138 -4.79 -9.26 11.85
CA GLN A 138 -4.12 -9.73 10.63
C GLN A 138 -4.04 -8.62 9.56
N THR A 139 -5.15 -7.94 9.28
CA THR A 139 -5.21 -6.83 8.31
C THR A 139 -4.21 -5.73 8.66
N ARG A 140 -4.10 -5.38 9.95
CA ARG A 140 -3.13 -4.37 10.41
C ARG A 140 -1.69 -4.77 10.10
N SER A 141 -1.34 -6.04 10.33
CA SER A 141 0.01 -6.53 10.03
C SER A 141 0.28 -6.59 8.51
N GLN A 142 -0.72 -6.88 7.68
CA GLN A 142 -0.61 -6.79 6.22
C GLN A 142 -0.38 -5.35 5.74
N VAL A 143 -1.06 -4.37 6.35
CA VAL A 143 -0.83 -2.94 6.05
C VAL A 143 0.58 -2.51 6.46
N ASN A 144 1.08 -2.96 7.61
CA ASN A 144 2.46 -2.71 8.04
C ASN A 144 3.48 -3.32 7.08
N ASP A 145 3.18 -4.49 6.51
CA ASP A 145 4.03 -5.09 5.48
C ASP A 145 4.03 -4.29 4.17
N THR A 146 2.88 -3.77 3.77
CA THR A 146 2.78 -2.85 2.63
C THR A 146 3.62 -1.59 2.85
N GLU A 147 3.62 -1.04 4.07
CA GLU A 147 4.46 0.09 4.45
C GLU A 147 5.96 -0.27 4.37
N ARG A 148 6.35 -1.45 4.87
CA ARG A 148 7.73 -1.97 4.76
C ARG A 148 8.17 -2.07 3.29
N GLY A 149 7.30 -2.61 2.43
CA GLY A 149 7.53 -2.69 0.99
C GLY A 149 7.72 -1.32 0.34
N LEU A 150 6.88 -0.33 0.69
CA LEU A 150 7.00 1.03 0.19
C LEU A 150 8.33 1.69 0.59
N ARG A 151 8.76 1.53 1.84
CA ARG A 151 10.05 2.05 2.33
C ARG A 151 11.22 1.52 1.49
N SER A 152 11.22 0.22 1.20
CA SER A 152 12.23 -0.42 0.36
C SER A 152 12.19 0.10 -1.07
N ASN A 153 11.00 0.19 -1.69
CA ASN A 153 10.85 0.69 -3.04
C ASN A 153 11.34 2.14 -3.19
N VAL A 154 11.04 2.99 -2.21
CA VAL A 154 11.54 4.38 -2.19
C VAL A 154 13.06 4.41 -2.11
N ALA A 155 13.67 3.61 -1.22
CA ALA A 155 15.12 3.54 -1.09
C ALA A 155 15.80 3.05 -2.37
N GLN A 156 15.24 2.03 -3.02
CA GLN A 156 15.77 1.51 -4.30
C GLN A 156 15.69 2.56 -5.42
N GLN A 157 14.54 3.25 -5.55
CA GLN A 157 14.38 4.31 -6.55
C GLN A 157 15.29 5.50 -6.24
N PHE A 158 15.47 5.86 -4.99
CA PHE A 158 16.38 6.91 -4.56
C PHE A 158 17.84 6.62 -4.94
N ILE A 159 18.31 5.40 -4.71
CA ILE A 159 19.63 4.93 -5.12
C ILE A 159 19.75 4.96 -6.65
N GLY A 160 18.69 4.59 -7.38
CA GLY A 160 18.63 4.72 -8.83
C GLY A 160 18.80 6.16 -9.32
N VAL A 161 18.22 7.14 -8.61
CA VAL A 161 18.43 8.57 -8.92
C VAL A 161 19.88 8.99 -8.64
N LEU A 162 20.48 8.55 -7.52
CA LEU A 162 21.88 8.83 -7.21
C LEU A 162 22.81 8.28 -8.30
N LEU A 163 22.57 7.07 -8.79
CA LEU A 163 23.34 6.45 -9.86
C LEU A 163 23.19 7.24 -11.17
N ALA A 164 21.97 7.58 -11.56
CA ALA A 164 21.72 8.36 -12.76
C ALA A 164 22.38 9.75 -12.70
N LYS A 165 22.34 10.40 -11.54
CA LYS A 165 23.01 11.68 -11.28
C LYS A 165 24.54 11.56 -11.39
N ALA A 166 25.13 10.53 -10.78
CA ALA A 166 26.56 10.26 -10.84
C ALA A 166 27.01 9.95 -12.29
N ASN A 167 26.21 9.20 -13.05
CA ASN A 167 26.50 8.90 -14.46
C ASN A 167 26.40 10.15 -15.35
N LEU A 168 25.43 11.04 -15.12
CA LEU A 168 25.34 12.32 -15.84
C LEU A 168 26.53 13.23 -15.52
N GLN A 169 26.97 13.28 -14.27
CA GLN A 169 28.17 14.03 -13.89
C GLN A 169 29.42 13.50 -14.60
N LEU A 170 29.60 12.17 -14.66
CA LEU A 170 30.69 11.54 -15.41
C LEU A 170 30.62 11.90 -16.90
N ALA A 171 29.45 11.69 -17.53
CA ALA A 171 29.27 11.96 -18.96
C ALA A 171 29.58 13.42 -19.34
N ASN A 172 29.18 14.39 -18.49
CA ASN A 172 29.52 15.79 -18.68
C ASN A 172 31.03 16.07 -18.54
N ALA A 173 31.71 15.46 -17.57
CA ALA A 173 33.14 15.60 -17.36
C ALA A 173 33.91 15.01 -18.54
N ASP A 174 33.52 13.82 -19.02
CA ASP A 174 34.10 13.16 -20.18
C ASP A 174 33.91 13.99 -21.45
N LEU A 175 32.72 14.54 -21.68
CA LEU A 175 32.46 15.42 -22.83
C LEU A 175 33.35 16.66 -22.79
N ALA A 176 33.48 17.31 -21.64
CA ALA A 176 34.32 18.49 -21.46
C ALA A 176 35.80 18.17 -21.72
N SER A 177 36.31 17.05 -21.20
CA SER A 177 37.68 16.58 -21.46
C SER A 177 37.91 16.29 -22.93
N PHE A 178 36.98 15.56 -23.57
CA PHE A 178 37.11 15.18 -24.97
C PHE A 178 37.00 16.39 -25.92
N GLN A 179 36.23 17.41 -25.57
CA GLN A 179 36.22 18.69 -26.35
C GLN A 179 37.60 19.36 -26.41
N GLN A 180 38.39 19.27 -25.35
CA GLN A 180 39.78 19.76 -25.35
C GLN A 180 40.65 18.95 -26.32
N THR A 181 40.48 17.62 -26.34
CA THR A 181 41.16 16.71 -27.26
C THR A 181 40.82 17.05 -28.74
N VAL A 182 39.55 17.33 -29.02
CA VAL A 182 39.11 17.77 -30.36
C VAL A 182 39.77 19.07 -30.75
N HIS A 183 39.80 20.06 -29.86
CA HIS A 183 40.45 21.36 -30.14
C HIS A 183 41.95 21.18 -30.46
N LEU A 184 42.66 20.45 -29.61
CA LEU A 184 44.09 20.16 -29.86
C LEU A 184 44.30 19.43 -31.20
N SER A 185 43.44 18.47 -31.52
CA SER A 185 43.53 17.72 -32.77
C SER A 185 43.26 18.60 -34.00
N GLN A 186 42.37 19.58 -33.92
CA GLN A 186 42.14 20.57 -34.96
C GLN A 186 43.38 21.43 -35.19
N GLU A 187 44.09 21.89 -34.18
CA GLU A 187 45.33 22.65 -34.28
C GLU A 187 46.44 21.78 -34.92
N ARG A 188 46.57 20.52 -34.51
CA ARG A 188 47.54 19.57 -35.09
C ARG A 188 47.28 19.30 -36.58
N PHE A 189 46.01 19.21 -36.98
CA PHE A 189 45.62 19.06 -38.39
C PHE A 189 46.01 20.31 -39.20
N ARG A 190 45.72 21.52 -38.66
CA ARG A 190 46.13 22.78 -39.31
C ARG A 190 47.66 22.88 -39.48
N ALA A 191 48.42 22.35 -38.54
CA ALA A 191 49.85 22.26 -38.57
C ALA A 191 50.40 21.11 -39.47
N GLY A 192 49.52 20.30 -40.06
CA GLY A 192 49.87 19.13 -40.89
C GLY A 192 50.43 17.94 -40.10
N ALA A 193 50.24 17.92 -38.79
CA ALA A 193 50.78 16.88 -37.88
C ALA A 193 49.88 15.64 -37.77
N ILE A 194 48.63 15.71 -38.21
CA ILE A 194 47.69 14.56 -38.28
C ILE A 194 46.95 14.59 -39.60
N GLY A 195 46.48 13.40 -40.09
CA GLY A 195 45.69 13.28 -41.27
C GLY A 195 44.23 13.66 -41.09
N GLU A 196 43.53 13.99 -42.18
CA GLU A 196 42.11 14.32 -42.17
C GLU A 196 41.25 13.15 -41.63
N GLY A 197 41.59 11.90 -41.97
CA GLY A 197 40.90 10.71 -41.49
C GLY A 197 40.92 10.58 -39.98
N ASP A 198 42.00 10.95 -39.31
CA ASP A 198 42.10 10.93 -37.86
C ASP A 198 41.26 12.05 -37.21
N LEU A 199 41.28 13.26 -37.82
CA LEU A 199 40.39 14.34 -37.33
C LEU A 199 38.90 13.98 -37.45
N LEU A 200 38.50 13.31 -38.55
CA LEU A 200 37.13 12.86 -38.74
C LEU A 200 36.75 11.79 -37.71
N LYS A 201 37.62 10.83 -37.38
CA LYS A 201 37.39 9.85 -36.31
C LYS A 201 37.18 10.51 -34.95
N ILE A 202 38.01 11.51 -34.63
CA ILE A 202 37.87 12.27 -33.35
C ILE A 202 36.56 13.03 -33.30
N LYS A 203 36.12 13.67 -34.39
CA LYS A 203 34.82 14.35 -34.47
C LYS A 203 33.65 13.38 -34.35
N LEU A 204 33.71 12.19 -34.93
CA LEU A 204 32.70 11.15 -34.75
C LEU A 204 32.63 10.65 -33.29
N GLN A 205 33.80 10.52 -32.66
CA GLN A 205 33.83 10.15 -31.22
C GLN A 205 33.22 11.25 -30.34
N LEU A 206 33.41 12.54 -30.66
CA LEU A 206 32.74 13.64 -29.94
C LEU A 206 31.21 13.52 -29.99
N LEU A 207 30.65 13.12 -31.13
CA LEU A 207 29.21 12.88 -31.26
C LEU A 207 28.75 11.81 -30.27
N GLN A 208 29.54 10.74 -30.10
CA GLN A 208 29.22 9.69 -29.14
C GLN A 208 29.15 10.25 -27.71
N PHE A 209 30.08 11.09 -27.25
CA PHE A 209 30.03 11.72 -25.94
C PHE A 209 28.82 12.64 -25.77
N GLN A 210 28.39 13.35 -26.79
CA GLN A 210 27.18 14.16 -26.77
C GLN A 210 25.91 13.31 -26.63
N MET A 211 25.88 12.15 -27.31
CA MET A 211 24.78 11.17 -27.15
C MET A 211 24.75 10.56 -25.75
N ASP A 212 25.92 10.25 -25.18
CA ASP A 212 26.02 9.71 -23.83
C ASP A 212 25.47 10.69 -22.76
N VAL A 213 25.80 11.99 -22.89
CA VAL A 213 25.22 13.05 -22.03
C VAL A 213 23.70 13.12 -22.18
N SER A 214 23.21 13.05 -23.43
CA SER A 214 21.76 13.11 -23.69
C SER A 214 21.04 11.91 -23.08
N SER A 215 21.62 10.72 -23.23
CA SER A 215 21.08 9.47 -22.64
C SER A 215 21.12 9.49 -21.10
N ALA A 216 22.21 9.95 -20.50
CA ALA A 216 22.35 10.06 -19.05
C ALA A 216 21.38 11.11 -18.47
N ARG A 217 21.15 12.22 -19.19
CA ARG A 217 20.15 13.23 -18.79
C ARG A 217 18.74 12.67 -18.83
N LEU A 218 18.38 11.93 -19.86
CA LEU A 218 17.08 11.25 -19.94
C LEU A 218 16.91 10.26 -18.80
N ALA A 219 17.92 9.44 -18.50
CA ALA A 219 17.89 8.49 -17.42
C ALA A 219 17.65 9.16 -16.04
N LEU A 220 18.29 10.31 -15.79
CA LEU A 220 18.07 11.08 -14.57
C LEU A 220 16.63 11.61 -14.47
N VAL A 221 16.11 12.19 -15.56
CA VAL A 221 14.72 12.70 -15.58
C VAL A 221 13.73 11.57 -15.33
N GLN A 222 13.92 10.41 -15.94
CA GLN A 222 13.07 9.23 -15.73
C GLN A 222 13.15 8.70 -14.28
N ALA A 223 14.35 8.62 -13.72
CA ALA A 223 14.55 8.18 -12.34
C ALA A 223 13.89 9.13 -11.33
N LEU A 224 14.03 10.45 -11.51
CA LEU A 224 13.35 11.47 -10.70
C LEU A 224 11.82 11.35 -10.82
N ALA A 225 11.30 11.18 -12.04
CA ALA A 225 9.85 11.02 -12.24
C ALA A 225 9.31 9.77 -11.54
N SER A 226 10.04 8.63 -11.61
CA SER A 226 9.66 7.39 -10.92
C SER A 226 9.70 7.54 -9.40
N LEU A 227 10.71 8.20 -8.87
CA LEU A 227 10.78 8.50 -7.44
C LEU A 227 9.63 9.42 -7.01
N ARG A 228 9.34 10.48 -7.78
CA ARG A 228 8.24 11.40 -7.49
C ARG A 228 6.89 10.70 -7.41
N GLN A 229 6.65 9.68 -8.24
CA GLN A 229 5.44 8.85 -8.16
C GLN A 229 5.29 8.15 -6.81
N LEU A 230 6.39 7.65 -6.24
CA LEU A 230 6.37 7.01 -4.91
C LEU A 230 6.18 8.03 -3.79
N LEU A 231 6.81 9.22 -3.92
CA LEU A 231 6.69 10.29 -2.93
C LEU A 231 5.29 10.92 -2.89
N GLY A 232 4.51 10.80 -3.98
CA GLY A 232 3.28 11.55 -4.23
C GLY A 232 3.57 12.86 -4.97
N PHE A 233 2.90 13.07 -6.10
CA PHE A 233 3.16 14.21 -7.00
C PHE A 233 3.04 15.60 -6.34
N GLU A 234 2.30 15.69 -5.25
CA GLU A 234 2.01 16.92 -4.51
C GLU A 234 3.09 17.26 -3.47
N SER A 235 3.91 16.27 -3.08
CA SER A 235 4.86 16.39 -1.98
C SER A 235 6.15 17.09 -2.35
N VAL A 236 6.51 17.09 -3.64
CA VAL A 236 7.74 17.70 -4.17
C VAL A 236 7.45 18.44 -5.48
N PRO A 237 8.13 19.57 -5.78
CA PRO A 237 7.97 20.29 -7.04
C PRO A 237 8.49 19.45 -8.21
N ILE A 238 8.22 19.90 -9.46
CA ILE A 238 8.63 19.16 -10.65
C ILE A 238 10.16 19.17 -10.87
N ASP A 239 10.82 20.20 -10.39
CA ASP A 239 12.26 20.47 -10.49
C ASP A 239 13.05 20.11 -9.23
N TYR A 240 12.48 19.24 -8.37
CA TYR A 240 13.17 18.77 -7.19
C TYR A 240 14.44 17.98 -7.52
N ASP A 241 15.37 17.94 -6.59
CA ASP A 241 16.61 17.17 -6.67
C ASP A 241 16.80 16.31 -5.42
N VAL A 242 17.67 15.31 -5.50
CA VAL A 242 18.06 14.48 -4.37
C VAL A 242 19.44 14.86 -3.86
N THR A 243 19.62 14.72 -2.52
CA THR A 243 20.91 14.91 -1.84
C THR A 243 21.44 13.57 -1.36
N GLY A 244 22.74 13.35 -1.55
CA GLY A 244 23.43 12.13 -1.18
C GLY A 244 24.40 11.71 -2.27
N GLU A 245 25.23 10.73 -1.95
CA GLU A 245 26.25 10.18 -2.84
C GLU A 245 26.22 8.65 -2.78
N LEU A 246 26.73 8.02 -3.83
CA LEU A 246 27.00 6.59 -3.82
C LEU A 246 28.20 6.32 -2.89
N ALA A 247 27.97 5.60 -1.82
CA ALA A 247 28.98 5.35 -0.80
C ALA A 247 29.07 3.85 -0.47
N TYR A 248 30.27 3.43 -0.11
CA TYR A 248 30.55 2.12 0.44
C TYR A 248 30.95 2.27 1.90
N THR A 249 30.20 1.61 2.79
CA THR A 249 30.52 1.53 4.21
C THR A 249 30.44 0.06 4.62
N PRO A 250 31.56 -0.59 4.98
CA PRO A 250 31.55 -1.98 5.40
C PRO A 250 30.63 -2.21 6.59
N LEU A 251 29.84 -3.26 6.55
CA LEU A 251 28.91 -3.65 7.60
C LEU A 251 29.42 -4.91 8.28
N GLY A 252 29.72 -4.86 9.58
CA GLY A 252 30.09 -6.02 10.40
C GLY A 252 28.83 -6.74 10.88
N LEU A 253 28.24 -7.60 10.04
CA LEU A 253 26.95 -8.24 10.28
C LEU A 253 27.13 -9.75 10.55
N ASN A 254 26.25 -10.30 11.39
CA ASN A 254 26.12 -11.74 11.60
C ASN A 254 24.78 -12.22 11.01
N GLN A 255 24.84 -13.20 10.10
CA GLN A 255 23.65 -13.72 9.41
C GLN A 255 22.64 -14.31 10.38
N GLU A 256 23.10 -15.10 11.39
CA GLU A 256 22.21 -15.78 12.35
C GLU A 256 21.43 -14.76 13.21
N ASP A 257 22.11 -13.72 13.69
CA ASP A 257 21.46 -12.64 14.45
C ASP A 257 20.41 -11.91 13.63
N LEU A 258 20.70 -11.65 12.36
CA LEU A 258 19.75 -11.02 11.43
C LEU A 258 18.53 -11.90 11.17
N GLN A 259 18.73 -13.23 11.03
CA GLN A 259 17.63 -14.18 10.86
C GLN A 259 16.74 -14.21 12.11
N LEU A 260 17.32 -14.29 13.31
CA LEU A 260 16.56 -14.26 14.56
C LEU A 260 15.79 -12.94 14.76
N ARG A 261 16.37 -11.82 14.34
CA ARG A 261 15.69 -10.51 14.37
C ARG A 261 14.55 -10.45 13.36
N ALA A 262 14.75 -10.96 12.15
CA ALA A 262 13.73 -10.98 11.10
C ALA A 262 12.50 -11.79 11.52
N LEU A 263 12.67 -12.95 12.15
CA LEU A 263 11.57 -13.75 12.68
C LEU A 263 10.71 -13.02 13.73
N LYS A 264 11.24 -11.97 14.37
CA LYS A 264 10.53 -11.17 15.37
C LYS A 264 9.94 -9.88 14.81
N LEU A 265 10.55 -9.31 13.78
CA LEU A 265 10.25 -7.95 13.32
C LEU A 265 9.41 -7.90 12.03
N ARG A 266 9.42 -8.98 11.23
CA ARG A 266 8.75 -8.96 9.92
C ARG A 266 7.23 -8.96 10.04
N PRO A 267 6.55 -7.93 9.48
CA PRO A 267 5.09 -7.84 9.57
C PRO A 267 4.35 -8.89 8.75
N ASP A 268 4.93 -9.39 7.65
CA ASP A 268 4.36 -10.46 6.82
C ASP A 268 4.30 -11.80 7.58
N LEU A 269 5.36 -12.15 8.32
CA LEU A 269 5.34 -13.32 9.20
C LEU A 269 4.33 -13.16 10.34
N LEU A 270 4.28 -11.98 10.95
CA LEU A 270 3.28 -11.67 11.97
C LEU A 270 1.85 -11.79 11.41
N ALA A 271 1.61 -11.30 10.20
CA ALA A 271 0.33 -11.43 9.51
C ALA A 271 -0.05 -12.90 9.27
N ALA A 272 0.92 -13.75 8.88
CA ALA A 272 0.69 -15.19 8.71
C ALA A 272 0.36 -15.88 10.05
N GLN A 273 1.07 -15.57 11.12
CA GLN A 273 0.79 -16.08 12.47
C GLN A 273 -0.59 -15.63 12.98
N GLN A 274 -0.95 -14.37 12.77
CA GLN A 274 -2.28 -13.85 13.09
C GLN A 274 -3.37 -14.48 12.22
N GLY A 275 -3.03 -14.87 10.98
CA GLY A 275 -3.90 -15.65 10.10
C GLY A 275 -4.27 -17.01 10.69
N VAL A 276 -3.37 -17.68 11.40
CA VAL A 276 -3.68 -18.90 12.15
C VAL A 276 -4.70 -18.62 13.25
N THR A 277 -4.51 -17.55 14.02
CA THR A 277 -5.43 -17.14 15.09
C THR A 277 -6.80 -16.79 14.52
N ALA A 278 -6.85 -16.02 13.42
CA ALA A 278 -8.10 -15.67 12.73
C ALA A 278 -8.84 -16.92 12.21
N ALA A 279 -8.11 -17.88 11.61
CA ALA A 279 -8.70 -19.15 11.17
C ALA A 279 -9.25 -19.98 12.32
N GLN A 280 -8.56 -20.02 13.47
CA GLN A 280 -9.03 -20.67 14.69
C GLN A 280 -10.33 -20.02 15.21
N SER A 281 -10.41 -18.70 15.21
CA SER A 281 -11.61 -17.97 15.63
C SER A 281 -12.77 -18.17 14.66
N GLN A 282 -12.52 -18.26 13.34
CA GLN A 282 -13.52 -18.63 12.35
C GLN A 282 -14.04 -20.07 12.57
N PHE A 283 -13.16 -21.00 12.93
CA PHE A 283 -13.56 -22.36 13.27
C PHE A 283 -14.45 -22.41 14.53
N GLN A 284 -14.14 -21.60 15.56
CA GLN A 284 -15.01 -21.50 16.75
C GLN A 284 -16.35 -20.85 16.39
N LEU A 285 -16.38 -19.87 15.50
CA LEU A 285 -17.61 -19.26 14.99
C LEU A 285 -18.45 -20.28 14.23
N ALA A 286 -17.83 -21.11 13.37
CA ALA A 286 -18.54 -22.18 12.66
C ALA A 286 -19.19 -23.20 13.62
N LYS A 287 -18.49 -23.58 14.70
CA LYS A 287 -19.06 -24.42 15.78
C LYS A 287 -20.21 -23.73 16.51
N ALA A 288 -20.06 -22.44 16.82
CA ALA A 288 -21.12 -21.66 17.47
C ALA A 288 -22.36 -21.58 16.59
N ASN A 289 -22.19 -21.37 15.27
CA ASN A 289 -23.28 -21.32 14.29
C ASN A 289 -24.03 -22.65 14.16
N GLY A 290 -23.41 -23.77 14.47
CA GLY A 290 -24.09 -25.07 14.58
C GLY A 290 -25.12 -25.17 15.73
N LYS A 291 -25.09 -24.25 16.69
CA LYS A 291 -26.11 -24.17 17.75
C LYS A 291 -27.31 -23.38 17.24
N ARG A 292 -28.52 -23.88 17.42
CA ARG A 292 -29.74 -23.24 16.93
C ARG A 292 -30.17 -22.07 17.82
N ASN A 293 -30.71 -21.03 17.18
CA ASN A 293 -31.28 -19.89 17.88
C ASN A 293 -32.66 -20.24 18.46
N LEU A 294 -33.09 -19.43 19.38
CA LEU A 294 -34.44 -19.45 19.92
C LEU A 294 -35.15 -18.18 19.48
N THR A 295 -36.25 -18.33 18.71
CA THR A 295 -37.09 -17.18 18.35
C THR A 295 -38.35 -17.22 19.17
N THR A 296 -38.67 -16.12 19.82
CA THR A 296 -39.92 -15.95 20.58
C THR A 296 -40.75 -14.89 19.89
N THR A 297 -42.07 -15.12 19.83
CA THR A 297 -43.02 -14.18 19.26
C THR A 297 -44.15 -13.95 20.26
N LEU A 298 -44.51 -12.71 20.46
CA LEU A 298 -45.73 -12.30 21.22
C LEU A 298 -46.64 -11.66 20.18
N ASP A 299 -47.83 -12.24 20.01
CA ASP A 299 -48.83 -11.76 19.06
C ASP A 299 -50.12 -11.36 19.81
N TYR A 300 -50.73 -10.30 19.35
CA TYR A 300 -52.11 -9.93 19.65
C TYR A 300 -52.94 -10.16 18.38
N THR A 301 -54.01 -10.94 18.54
CA THR A 301 -54.95 -11.29 17.43
C THR A 301 -56.32 -10.75 17.79
N HIS A 302 -56.92 -10.05 16.84
CA HIS A 302 -58.34 -9.67 16.91
C HIS A 302 -59.08 -10.36 15.78
N VAL A 303 -60.04 -11.25 16.17
CA VAL A 303 -60.92 -11.97 15.27
C VAL A 303 -62.37 -11.77 15.73
N SER A 304 -63.17 -11.15 14.91
CA SER A 304 -64.58 -10.84 15.26
C SER A 304 -64.67 -10.08 16.59
N ALA A 305 -65.41 -10.56 17.58
CA ALA A 305 -65.52 -9.94 18.93
C ALA A 305 -64.44 -10.45 19.91
N LEU A 306 -63.50 -11.29 19.49
CA LEU A 306 -62.53 -11.92 20.34
C LEU A 306 -61.13 -11.24 20.21
N ASN A 307 -60.59 -10.81 21.35
CA ASN A 307 -59.24 -10.37 21.50
C ASN A 307 -58.41 -11.45 22.22
N SER A 308 -57.30 -11.86 21.63
CA SER A 308 -56.45 -12.89 22.19
C SER A 308 -54.99 -12.47 22.14
N ALA A 309 -54.19 -13.03 23.01
CA ALA A 309 -52.73 -12.91 22.96
C ALA A 309 -52.10 -14.29 22.93
N SER A 310 -51.09 -14.48 22.10
CA SER A 310 -50.37 -15.73 22.02
C SER A 310 -48.87 -15.51 22.26
N PHE A 311 -48.23 -16.53 22.82
CA PHE A 311 -46.76 -16.58 22.93
C PHE A 311 -46.27 -17.84 22.23
N THR A 312 -45.43 -17.65 21.24
CA THR A 312 -44.85 -18.73 20.46
C THR A 312 -43.34 -18.80 20.68
N MET A 313 -42.83 -20.00 20.79
CA MET A 313 -41.41 -20.27 20.92
C MET A 313 -40.97 -21.25 19.80
N ASN A 314 -40.07 -20.79 18.94
CA ASN A 314 -39.56 -21.59 17.83
C ASN A 314 -38.08 -21.91 18.02
N ILE A 315 -37.71 -23.18 17.88
CA ILE A 315 -36.36 -23.68 17.86
C ILE A 315 -36.23 -24.75 16.79
N GLU A 316 -35.25 -24.59 15.91
CA GLU A 316 -34.89 -25.62 14.93
C GLU A 316 -34.34 -26.88 15.62
N ILE A 317 -34.76 -28.05 15.17
CA ILE A 317 -34.22 -29.34 15.58
C ILE A 317 -33.13 -29.75 14.57
N PRO A 318 -31.85 -29.78 14.93
CA PRO A 318 -30.75 -30.01 13.99
C PRO A 318 -30.58 -31.50 13.66
N ILE A 319 -31.50 -32.09 12.89
CA ILE A 319 -31.46 -33.49 12.47
C ILE A 319 -30.46 -33.63 11.30
N PHE A 320 -30.61 -32.84 10.24
CA PHE A 320 -29.84 -32.95 9.00
C PHE A 320 -28.67 -31.96 8.96
N ASP A 321 -28.93 -30.68 9.24
CA ASP A 321 -27.93 -29.63 9.23
C ASP A 321 -27.50 -29.27 10.66
N ARG A 322 -26.20 -29.50 10.95
CA ARG A 322 -25.52 -29.14 12.18
C ARG A 322 -24.33 -28.20 11.91
N ASN A 323 -24.32 -27.57 10.73
CA ASN A 323 -23.21 -26.78 10.21
C ASN A 323 -21.92 -27.62 9.99
N GLN A 324 -22.08 -28.94 9.79
CA GLN A 324 -20.93 -29.87 9.72
C GLN A 324 -19.99 -29.58 8.55
N GLY A 325 -20.53 -29.13 7.40
CA GLY A 325 -19.74 -28.76 6.24
C GLY A 325 -18.82 -27.56 6.52
N GLU A 326 -19.38 -26.50 7.10
CA GLU A 326 -18.62 -25.29 7.44
C GLU A 326 -17.61 -25.52 8.59
N ILE A 327 -17.97 -26.36 9.56
CA ILE A 327 -17.07 -26.82 10.61
C ILE A 327 -15.88 -27.57 10.01
N ALA A 328 -16.13 -28.50 9.08
CA ALA A 328 -15.07 -29.22 8.40
C ALA A 328 -14.20 -28.29 7.53
N ARG A 329 -14.82 -27.40 6.75
CA ARG A 329 -14.12 -26.41 5.91
C ARG A 329 -13.20 -25.53 6.75
N THR A 330 -13.70 -24.97 7.84
CA THR A 330 -12.92 -24.08 8.70
C THR A 330 -11.83 -24.83 9.49
N HIS A 331 -12.05 -26.11 9.82
CA HIS A 331 -10.99 -26.96 10.39
C HIS A 331 -9.80 -27.12 9.42
N TYR A 332 -10.07 -27.42 8.16
CA TYR A 332 -8.98 -27.50 7.16
C TYR A 332 -8.35 -26.11 6.86
N ALA A 333 -9.14 -25.03 6.98
CA ALA A 333 -8.60 -23.67 6.87
C ALA A 333 -7.59 -23.36 8.00
N VAL A 334 -7.75 -23.89 9.20
CA VAL A 334 -6.74 -23.77 10.26
C VAL A 334 -5.46 -24.50 9.86
N SER A 335 -5.55 -25.73 9.36
CA SER A 335 -4.37 -26.45 8.89
C SER A 335 -3.66 -25.72 7.75
N GLN A 336 -4.43 -25.19 6.78
CA GLN A 336 -3.88 -24.36 5.70
C GLN A 336 -3.13 -23.13 6.24
N ALA A 337 -3.72 -22.42 7.21
CA ALA A 337 -3.10 -21.24 7.82
C ALA A 337 -1.80 -21.59 8.57
N GLN A 338 -1.75 -22.75 9.23
CA GLN A 338 -0.55 -23.27 9.90
C GLN A 338 0.58 -23.52 8.90
N GLU A 339 0.31 -24.25 7.81
CA GLU A 339 1.29 -24.47 6.75
C GLU A 339 1.75 -23.16 6.08
N THR A 340 0.82 -22.23 5.86
CA THR A 340 1.15 -20.88 5.34
C THR A 340 2.09 -20.13 6.28
N SER A 341 1.86 -20.21 7.60
CA SER A 341 2.74 -19.57 8.59
C SER A 341 4.12 -20.22 8.65
N SER A 342 4.21 -21.55 8.50
CA SER A 342 5.48 -22.27 8.41
C SER A 342 6.25 -21.86 7.15
N ALA A 343 5.60 -21.87 6.00
CA ALA A 343 6.19 -21.40 4.73
C ALA A 343 6.67 -19.95 4.79
N ALA A 344 5.90 -19.06 5.44
CA ALA A 344 6.32 -17.67 5.66
C ALA A 344 7.60 -17.59 6.50
N SER A 345 7.73 -18.43 7.53
CA SER A 345 8.95 -18.51 8.36
C SER A 345 10.17 -18.95 7.55
N GLU A 346 10.02 -19.97 6.71
CA GLU A 346 11.08 -20.45 5.81
C GLU A 346 11.46 -19.38 4.77
N THR A 347 10.48 -18.67 4.25
CA THR A 347 10.70 -17.53 3.32
C THR A 347 11.52 -16.44 4.00
N VAL A 348 11.20 -16.07 5.26
CA VAL A 348 11.97 -15.10 6.04
C VAL A 348 13.43 -15.50 6.16
N MET A 349 13.70 -16.76 6.53
CA MET A 349 15.06 -17.28 6.68
C MET A 349 15.84 -17.24 5.35
N THR A 350 15.17 -17.59 4.26
CA THR A 350 15.75 -17.62 2.91
C THR A 350 16.03 -16.19 2.40
N ASP A 351 15.07 -15.26 2.58
CA ASP A 351 15.23 -13.87 2.17
C ASP A 351 16.43 -13.21 2.85
N VAL A 352 16.56 -13.41 4.17
CA VAL A 352 17.71 -12.86 4.92
C VAL A 352 19.02 -13.46 4.46
N ALA A 353 19.07 -14.79 4.25
CA ALA A 353 20.28 -15.46 3.78
C ALA A 353 20.71 -14.95 2.39
N ASN A 354 19.76 -14.85 1.45
CA ASN A 354 20.03 -14.34 0.10
C ASN A 354 20.45 -12.87 0.12
N ALA A 355 19.76 -12.04 0.88
CA ALA A 355 20.08 -10.61 0.99
C ALA A 355 21.45 -10.39 1.66
N TYR A 356 21.79 -11.17 2.69
CA TYR A 356 23.10 -11.14 3.33
C TYR A 356 24.22 -11.49 2.33
N GLN A 357 24.07 -12.59 1.59
CA GLN A 357 25.03 -12.98 0.55
C GLN A 357 25.13 -11.95 -0.58
N GLY A 358 24.01 -11.27 -0.88
CA GLY A 358 23.99 -10.15 -1.82
C GLY A 358 24.85 -8.97 -1.35
N VAL A 359 24.78 -8.60 -0.08
CA VAL A 359 25.64 -7.55 0.53
C VAL A 359 27.10 -7.98 0.49
N GLU A 360 27.43 -9.17 0.95
CA GLU A 360 28.80 -9.71 0.96
C GLU A 360 29.42 -9.74 -0.44
N THR A 361 28.66 -10.18 -1.42
CA THR A 361 29.12 -10.25 -2.82
C THR A 361 29.34 -8.87 -3.40
N SER A 362 28.37 -7.95 -3.19
CA SER A 362 28.47 -6.57 -3.70
C SER A 362 29.60 -5.81 -3.03
N ALA A 363 29.86 -6.04 -1.73
CA ALA A 363 30.99 -5.47 -1.00
C ALA A 363 32.32 -5.89 -1.63
N ARG A 364 32.52 -7.18 -1.87
CA ARG A 364 33.73 -7.69 -2.52
C ARG A 364 33.98 -7.08 -3.90
N VAL A 365 32.91 -6.88 -4.68
CA VAL A 365 33.04 -6.23 -5.98
C VAL A 365 33.51 -4.77 -5.87
N VAL A 366 32.96 -4.00 -4.90
CA VAL A 366 33.43 -2.63 -4.64
C VAL A 366 34.89 -2.63 -4.20
N GLU A 367 35.27 -3.52 -3.30
CA GLU A 367 36.67 -3.66 -2.82
C GLU A 367 37.65 -3.99 -3.96
N LEU A 368 37.27 -4.82 -4.94
CA LEU A 368 38.08 -5.08 -6.10
C LEU A 368 38.39 -3.80 -6.86
N TYR A 369 37.40 -2.93 -7.11
CA TYR A 369 37.64 -1.67 -7.81
C TYR A 369 38.57 -0.74 -7.02
N THR A 370 38.39 -0.65 -5.70
CA THR A 370 39.15 0.23 -4.82
C THR A 370 40.55 -0.30 -4.49
N SER A 371 40.80 -1.60 -4.65
CA SER A 371 42.14 -2.24 -4.41
C SER A 371 43.21 -1.86 -5.41
N GLY A 372 42.88 -1.05 -6.46
CA GLY A 372 43.85 -0.55 -7.41
C GLY A 372 43.38 -0.52 -8.87
N TYR A 373 42.31 -1.27 -9.25
CA TYR A 373 41.83 -1.31 -10.64
C TYR A 373 41.38 0.04 -11.18
N LEU A 374 40.76 0.88 -10.33
CA LEU A 374 40.41 2.25 -10.72
C LEU A 374 41.62 3.07 -11.07
N LYS A 375 42.70 2.98 -10.26
CA LYS A 375 43.93 3.70 -10.48
C LYS A 375 44.67 3.19 -11.70
N GLN A 376 44.71 1.89 -11.91
CA GLN A 376 45.32 1.29 -13.10
C GLN A 376 44.62 1.75 -14.41
N ALA A 377 43.29 1.83 -14.40
CA ALA A 377 42.53 2.32 -15.54
C ALA A 377 42.80 3.80 -15.82
N GLU A 378 42.90 4.62 -14.78
CA GLU A 378 43.27 6.03 -14.88
C GLU A 378 44.70 6.21 -15.42
N ASP A 379 45.67 5.51 -14.82
CA ASP A 379 47.08 5.57 -15.23
C ASP A 379 47.24 5.10 -16.68
N SER A 380 46.54 4.06 -17.10
CA SER A 380 46.54 3.55 -18.48
C SER A 380 46.04 4.61 -19.46
N ARG A 381 44.94 5.30 -19.12
CA ARG A 381 44.41 6.40 -19.93
C ARG A 381 45.42 7.54 -20.01
N ASP A 382 45.95 8.01 -18.90
CA ASP A 382 46.84 9.15 -18.83
C ASP A 382 48.16 8.90 -19.58
N ILE A 383 48.73 7.70 -19.46
CA ILE A 383 49.93 7.28 -20.23
C ILE A 383 49.64 7.27 -21.71
N SER A 384 48.50 6.67 -22.12
CA SER A 384 48.13 6.58 -23.53
C SER A 384 47.84 7.95 -24.15
N GLU A 385 47.15 8.82 -23.42
CA GLU A 385 46.89 10.20 -23.83
C GLU A 385 48.18 11.01 -23.98
N TYR A 386 49.07 10.90 -23.00
CA TYR A 386 50.37 11.56 -23.03
C TYR A 386 51.22 11.09 -24.22
N ALA A 387 51.31 9.78 -24.45
CA ALA A 387 52.05 9.20 -25.58
C ALA A 387 51.46 9.65 -26.92
N TYR A 388 50.15 9.69 -27.07
CA TYR A 388 49.47 10.23 -28.27
C TYR A 388 49.81 11.72 -28.48
N LYS A 389 49.74 12.55 -27.44
CA LYS A 389 50.08 13.97 -27.52
C LYS A 389 51.54 14.20 -27.95
N ARG A 390 52.45 13.28 -27.66
CA ARG A 390 53.85 13.30 -28.07
C ARG A 390 54.14 12.63 -29.41
N GLY A 391 53.11 12.00 -30.04
CA GLY A 391 53.29 11.28 -31.30
C GLY A 391 53.94 9.89 -31.13
N ALA A 392 54.05 9.39 -29.92
CA ALA A 392 54.60 8.08 -29.58
C ALA A 392 53.58 6.93 -29.55
N ALA A 393 52.28 7.23 -29.56
CA ALA A 393 51.20 6.26 -29.66
C ALA A 393 50.20 6.65 -30.74
N SER A 394 49.45 5.68 -31.24
CA SER A 394 48.40 5.92 -32.23
C SER A 394 47.15 6.56 -31.57
N LEU A 395 46.33 7.22 -32.40
CA LEU A 395 45.00 7.68 -31.95
C LEU A 395 44.14 6.52 -31.46
N LEU A 396 44.21 5.34 -32.08
CA LEU A 396 43.43 4.17 -31.72
C LEU A 396 43.76 3.71 -30.29
N ASP A 397 45.04 3.64 -29.94
CA ASP A 397 45.49 3.24 -28.58
C ASP A 397 44.96 4.22 -27.51
N SER A 398 45.01 5.54 -27.81
CA SER A 398 44.48 6.55 -26.91
C SER A 398 42.96 6.48 -26.74
N LEU A 399 42.20 6.26 -27.82
CA LEU A 399 40.75 6.11 -27.77
C LEU A 399 40.32 4.80 -27.07
N ASP A 400 41.10 3.73 -27.20
CA ASP A 400 40.82 2.46 -26.55
C ASP A 400 41.07 2.52 -25.02
N ALA A 401 42.16 3.17 -24.62
CA ALA A 401 42.44 3.45 -23.20
C ALA A 401 41.37 4.34 -22.59
N GLU A 402 40.91 5.39 -23.28
CA GLU A 402 39.80 6.23 -22.81
C GLU A 402 38.51 5.45 -22.67
N ARG A 403 38.18 4.60 -23.63
CA ARG A 403 36.99 3.73 -23.57
C ARG A 403 37.05 2.77 -22.39
N SER A 404 38.20 2.15 -22.15
CA SER A 404 38.41 1.24 -21.02
C SER A 404 38.30 1.95 -19.67
N TYR A 405 38.87 3.13 -19.54
CA TYR A 405 38.75 3.98 -18.35
C TYR A 405 37.27 4.30 -18.01
N ARG A 406 36.55 4.82 -19.01
CA ARG A 406 35.12 5.15 -18.87
C ARG A 406 34.28 3.93 -18.49
N ALA A 407 34.51 2.79 -19.15
CA ALA A 407 33.80 1.55 -18.80
C ALA A 407 34.06 1.14 -17.32
N THR A 408 35.31 1.26 -16.86
CA THR A 408 35.69 0.98 -15.48
C THR A 408 35.02 1.95 -14.48
N GLN A 409 34.97 3.23 -14.82
CA GLN A 409 34.31 4.26 -13.98
C GLN A 409 32.79 4.03 -13.87
N LEU A 410 32.13 3.69 -14.97
CA LEU A 410 30.69 3.37 -14.98
C LEU A 410 30.42 2.09 -14.18
N ALA A 411 31.24 1.06 -14.37
CA ALA A 411 31.10 -0.21 -13.65
C ALA A 411 31.31 -0.05 -12.14
N TYR A 412 32.24 0.81 -11.72
CA TYR A 412 32.44 1.13 -10.31
C TYR A 412 31.22 1.84 -9.69
N ARG A 413 30.64 2.84 -10.37
CA ARG A 413 29.42 3.50 -9.89
C ARG A 413 28.25 2.53 -9.79
N GLN A 414 28.14 1.63 -10.76
CA GLN A 414 27.15 0.56 -10.72
C GLN A 414 27.39 -0.40 -9.55
N ALA A 415 28.65 -0.74 -9.25
CA ALA A 415 29.01 -1.59 -8.10
C ALA A 415 28.63 -0.92 -6.78
N LEU A 416 28.88 0.39 -6.60
CA LEU A 416 28.47 1.15 -5.44
C LEU A 416 26.94 1.16 -5.29
N ALA A 417 26.23 1.41 -6.38
CA ALA A 417 24.76 1.39 -6.38
C ALA A 417 24.22 -0.01 -6.00
N ASN A 418 24.80 -1.07 -6.59
CA ASN A 418 24.43 -2.45 -6.28
C ASN A 418 24.66 -2.81 -4.81
N TYR A 419 25.76 -2.32 -4.20
CA TYR A 419 26.03 -2.51 -2.78
C TYR A 419 24.97 -1.81 -1.92
N MET A 420 24.64 -0.56 -2.22
CA MET A 420 23.60 0.17 -1.51
C MET A 420 22.22 -0.50 -1.68
N LEU A 421 21.88 -0.97 -2.88
CA LEU A 421 20.65 -1.72 -3.16
C LEU A 421 20.60 -3.03 -2.38
N ALA A 422 21.69 -3.78 -2.33
CA ALA A 422 21.79 -5.01 -1.55
C ALA A 422 21.61 -4.74 -0.06
N THR A 423 22.17 -3.64 0.45
CA THR A 423 21.99 -3.21 1.84
C THR A 423 20.54 -2.86 2.15
N GLU A 424 19.84 -2.14 1.27
CA GLU A 424 18.40 -1.85 1.44
C GLU A 424 17.54 -3.12 1.32
N THR A 425 17.92 -4.05 0.45
CA THR A 425 17.26 -5.37 0.36
C THR A 425 17.43 -6.16 1.66
N LEU A 426 18.61 -6.11 2.28
CA LEU A 426 18.84 -6.73 3.58
C LEU A 426 18.01 -6.06 4.70
N ARG A 427 17.92 -4.73 4.71
CA ARG A 427 17.05 -3.99 5.64
C ARG A 427 15.59 -4.41 5.50
N GLN A 428 15.13 -4.56 4.27
CA GLN A 428 13.79 -5.06 3.97
C GLN A 428 13.59 -6.50 4.45
N ALA A 429 14.56 -7.39 4.19
CA ALA A 429 14.50 -8.79 4.57
C ALA A 429 14.49 -8.98 6.09
N VAL A 430 15.23 -8.15 6.84
CA VAL A 430 15.24 -8.16 8.32
C VAL A 430 14.01 -7.44 8.91
N GLY A 431 13.40 -6.53 8.18
CA GLY A 431 12.25 -5.76 8.66
C GLY A 431 12.61 -4.51 9.46
N THR A 432 13.88 -4.07 9.42
CA THR A 432 14.34 -2.87 10.12
C THR A 432 15.40 -2.11 9.33
N ARG A 433 15.44 -0.80 9.47
CA ARG A 433 16.52 0.03 8.89
C ARG A 433 17.82 -0.02 9.71
N ASN A 434 17.74 -0.33 10.99
CA ASN A 434 18.93 -0.50 11.83
C ASN A 434 19.38 -1.97 11.81
N LEU A 435 20.53 -2.23 11.17
CA LEU A 435 21.16 -3.55 11.08
C LEU A 435 22.19 -3.83 12.18
N SER A 436 22.62 -2.77 12.89
CA SER A 436 23.56 -2.88 14.01
C SER A 436 22.87 -3.29 15.31
#